data_1780a6ea3b107b3eff9915483fe3a9db
#
_entry.id   1780a6ea3b107b3eff9915483fe3a9db
#
_cell.length_a   1.000
_cell.length_b   1.000
_cell.length_c   1.000
_cell.angle_alpha   90.00
_cell.angle_beta   90.00
_cell.angle_gamma   90.00
#
_symmetry.space_group_name_H-M   'P 1'
#
loop_
_entity.id
_entity.type
_entity.pdbx_description
1 polymer ?
#
loop_
_entity_poly.entity_id
_entity_poly.type
_entity_poly.pdbx_seq_one_letter_code
_entity_poly.pdbx_strand_id
1 'polypeptide(L)'
;MYGIIRKIAGKICGAGDKQAQVGRQFYKQVWTSLSATEGGAKTYVQGSEDEALLARSAGNDLKRLQSSVGIKKTDDILEIGCGVGRVGKVLAPICRTWTGCDVSANMLKYAARRLRDFSNVRFVELSGYDLKPVASESMDVVYSTVVFMHLSEWDRYNYIEDARRVLRPGGRLYVDNISLTTGYGWNFFQESRAIPPSERPPYIGSVSTPQEIEVYLNRAGYKDIKVSVVDDAWVIGCAVK
;
A
#
# COMPACT_ATOMS: atom_id res chain seq x y z
N MET A 1 14.39 11.65 0.64
CA MET A 1 12.99 11.45 0.21
C MET A 1 12.36 12.71 -0.42
N TYR A 2 12.76 13.92 -0.05
CA TYR A 2 12.27 15.21 -0.60
C TYR A 2 12.39 15.42 -2.13
N GLY A 3 13.34 14.75 -2.79
CA GLY A 3 13.58 14.93 -4.23
C GLY A 3 12.70 14.05 -5.15
N ILE A 4 11.94 13.13 -4.59
CA ILE A 4 11.28 12.07 -5.37
C ILE A 4 9.93 12.54 -5.91
N ILE A 5 9.14 13.23 -5.11
CA ILE A 5 7.80 13.74 -5.50
C ILE A 5 7.91 14.83 -6.57
N ARG A 6 8.92 15.71 -6.49
CA ARG A 6 9.19 16.74 -7.51
C ARG A 6 9.58 16.17 -8.88
N LYS A 7 10.27 15.02 -8.91
CA LYS A 7 10.66 14.35 -10.17
C LYS A 7 9.48 13.66 -10.87
N ILE A 8 8.49 13.21 -10.10
CA ILE A 8 7.29 12.54 -10.65
C ILE A 8 6.35 13.59 -11.28
N ALA A 9 6.14 14.72 -10.64
CA ALA A 9 5.30 15.81 -11.17
C ALA A 9 5.88 16.48 -12.44
N GLY A 10 7.20 16.53 -12.58
CA GLY A 10 7.87 17.23 -13.69
C GLY A 10 8.08 16.45 -14.98
N LYS A 11 7.83 15.13 -15.02
CA LYS A 11 8.13 14.28 -16.18
C LYS A 11 6.95 13.95 -17.09
N ILE A 12 5.73 14.36 -16.77
CA ILE A 12 4.50 13.98 -17.50
C ILE A 12 3.83 15.14 -18.24
N CYS A 13 4.49 16.27 -18.39
CA CYS A 13 4.04 17.31 -19.35
C CYS A 13 4.61 17.05 -20.75
N GLY A 14 4.02 16.09 -21.47
CA GLY A 14 4.33 15.76 -22.85
C GLY A 14 3.09 15.43 -23.65
N ALA A 15 2.60 16.42 -24.39
CA ALA A 15 1.78 16.37 -25.62
C ALA A 15 0.49 15.52 -25.63
N GLY A 16 -0.66 16.20 -25.57
CA GLY A 16 -1.70 16.12 -26.59
C GLY A 16 -2.31 14.78 -26.94
N ASP A 17 -3.07 14.17 -26.03
CA ASP A 17 -4.24 13.41 -26.42
C ASP A 17 -5.34 13.68 -25.38
N LYS A 18 -6.52 14.09 -25.88
CA LYS A 18 -7.75 14.21 -25.07
C LYS A 18 -8.25 12.81 -24.73
N GLN A 19 -7.47 12.03 -24.00
CA GLN A 19 -7.98 10.85 -23.33
C GLN A 19 -8.91 11.33 -22.22
N ALA A 20 -10.11 10.77 -22.18
CA ALA A 20 -11.06 11.00 -21.10
C ALA A 20 -10.29 10.87 -19.78
N GLN A 21 -10.32 11.92 -18.93
CA GLN A 21 -9.61 11.94 -17.64
C GLN A 21 -10.11 10.76 -16.82
N VAL A 22 -9.27 9.73 -16.68
CA VAL A 22 -9.57 8.58 -15.83
C VAL A 22 -9.62 9.07 -14.38
N GLY A 23 -10.78 9.00 -13.77
CA GLY A 23 -10.95 9.40 -12.38
C GLY A 23 -10.12 8.53 -11.42
N ARG A 24 -9.79 9.09 -10.25
CA ARG A 24 -9.00 8.40 -9.22
C ARG A 24 -9.58 7.05 -8.80
N GLN A 25 -10.89 6.90 -8.81
CA GLN A 25 -11.60 5.67 -8.47
C GLN A 25 -11.35 4.49 -9.44
N PHE A 26 -10.78 4.73 -10.60
CA PHE A 26 -10.43 3.67 -11.56
C PHE A 26 -9.02 3.09 -11.29
N TYR A 27 -8.78 2.66 -10.08
CA TYR A 27 -7.47 2.18 -9.60
C TYR A 27 -6.81 1.19 -10.56
N LYS A 28 -7.54 0.18 -11.01
CA LYS A 28 -7.01 -0.86 -11.90
C LYS A 28 -6.46 -0.28 -13.21
N GLN A 29 -7.19 0.64 -13.85
CA GLN A 29 -6.76 1.27 -15.09
C GLN A 29 -5.54 2.15 -14.85
N VAL A 30 -5.57 2.97 -13.80
CA VAL A 30 -4.47 3.87 -13.42
C VAL A 30 -3.19 3.07 -13.18
N TRP A 31 -3.23 2.09 -12.27
CA TRP A 31 -2.04 1.35 -11.87
C TRP A 31 -1.52 0.40 -12.95
N THR A 32 -2.40 -0.14 -13.81
CA THR A 32 -1.98 -0.92 -14.99
C THR A 32 -1.23 -0.04 -15.98
N SER A 33 -1.69 1.18 -16.23
CA SER A 33 -1.00 2.14 -17.09
C SER A 33 0.36 2.56 -16.53
N LEU A 34 0.42 2.92 -15.25
CA LEU A 34 1.65 3.36 -14.57
C LEU A 34 2.72 2.26 -14.49
N SER A 35 2.30 1.01 -14.48
CA SER A 35 3.17 -0.18 -14.44
C SER A 35 3.40 -0.84 -15.80
N ALA A 36 3.16 -0.14 -16.90
CA ALA A 36 3.37 -0.69 -18.24
C ALA A 36 4.82 -1.15 -18.49
N THR A 37 5.79 -0.53 -17.82
CA THR A 37 7.21 -0.95 -17.79
C THR A 37 7.66 -1.28 -16.38
N GLU A 38 8.67 -2.14 -16.24
CA GLU A 38 9.22 -2.48 -14.91
C GLU A 38 9.86 -1.27 -14.22
N GLY A 39 10.56 -0.41 -14.97
CA GLY A 39 11.10 0.84 -14.43
C GLY A 39 10.00 1.78 -13.94
N GLY A 40 8.92 1.95 -14.72
CA GLY A 40 7.74 2.70 -14.30
C GLY A 40 7.14 2.12 -13.01
N ALA A 41 6.93 0.79 -12.96
CA ALA A 41 6.40 0.12 -11.80
C ALA A 41 7.24 0.39 -10.53
N LYS A 42 8.57 0.27 -10.59
CA LYS A 42 9.48 0.59 -9.47
C LYS A 42 9.38 2.07 -9.06
N THR A 43 9.37 2.97 -10.05
CA THR A 43 9.28 4.41 -9.81
C THR A 43 8.01 4.77 -9.06
N TYR A 44 6.86 4.20 -9.41
CA TYR A 44 5.59 4.50 -8.74
C TYR A 44 5.43 3.82 -7.38
N VAL A 45 6.14 2.71 -7.14
CA VAL A 45 6.16 2.05 -5.81
C VAL A 45 7.10 2.75 -4.82
N GLN A 46 8.26 3.26 -5.29
CA GLN A 46 9.33 3.77 -4.41
C GLN A 46 9.86 5.15 -4.83
N GLY A 47 9.41 5.69 -5.96
CA GLY A 47 9.93 6.93 -6.54
C GLY A 47 11.29 6.77 -7.23
N SER A 48 11.80 5.55 -7.40
CA SER A 48 13.10 5.27 -8.02
C SER A 48 13.14 3.85 -8.58
N GLU A 49 13.92 3.66 -9.63
CA GLU A 49 14.23 2.33 -10.20
C GLU A 49 15.37 1.62 -9.46
N ASP A 50 16.03 2.30 -8.53
CA ASP A 50 17.20 1.81 -7.80
C ASP A 50 16.83 0.65 -6.85
N GLU A 51 17.39 -0.52 -7.11
CA GLU A 51 17.19 -1.72 -6.31
C GLU A 51 17.70 -1.60 -4.87
N ALA A 52 18.76 -0.82 -4.64
CA ALA A 52 19.28 -0.60 -3.29
C ALA A 52 18.31 0.24 -2.44
N LEU A 53 17.65 1.23 -3.04
CA LEU A 53 16.59 1.99 -2.39
C LEU A 53 15.36 1.13 -2.12
N LEU A 54 14.95 0.28 -3.06
CA LEU A 54 13.86 -0.68 -2.87
C LEU A 54 14.15 -1.64 -1.71
N ALA A 55 15.35 -2.20 -1.65
CA ALA A 55 15.75 -3.10 -0.57
C ALA A 55 15.80 -2.41 0.80
N ARG A 56 16.34 -1.17 0.85
CA ARG A 56 16.39 -0.38 2.09
C ARG A 56 15.00 -0.07 2.62
N SER A 57 14.07 0.36 1.75
CA SER A 57 12.70 0.65 2.17
C SER A 57 11.96 -0.60 2.63
N ALA A 58 12.13 -1.73 1.95
CA ALA A 58 11.57 -3.01 2.38
C ALA A 58 12.09 -3.41 3.77
N GLY A 59 13.38 -3.19 4.06
CA GLY A 59 13.96 -3.43 5.39
C GLY A 59 13.37 -2.53 6.48
N ASN A 60 13.04 -1.28 6.16
CA ASN A 60 12.37 -0.38 7.10
C ASN A 60 10.92 -0.82 7.37
N ASP A 61 10.18 -1.23 6.34
CA ASP A 61 8.82 -1.73 6.51
C ASP A 61 8.81 -3.06 7.29
N LEU A 62 9.77 -3.95 7.06
CA LEU A 62 9.94 -5.15 7.88
C LEU A 62 10.11 -4.81 9.36
N LYS A 63 10.97 -3.82 9.71
CA LYS A 63 11.16 -3.38 11.10
C LYS A 63 9.87 -2.84 11.70
N ARG A 64 9.11 -2.03 10.96
CA ARG A 64 7.80 -1.50 11.41
C ARG A 64 6.80 -2.63 11.63
N LEU A 65 6.67 -3.57 10.70
CA LEU A 65 5.78 -4.72 10.82
C LEU A 65 6.16 -5.60 12.03
N GLN A 66 7.44 -5.86 12.24
CA GLN A 66 7.91 -6.65 13.40
C GLN A 66 7.60 -5.96 14.73
N SER A 67 7.82 -4.66 14.84
CA SER A 67 7.56 -3.91 16.08
C SER A 67 6.06 -3.68 16.34
N SER A 68 5.23 -3.67 15.31
CA SER A 68 3.81 -3.31 15.40
C SER A 68 2.91 -4.54 15.56
N VAL A 69 2.97 -5.48 14.63
CA VAL A 69 2.10 -6.67 14.61
C VAL A 69 2.87 -7.96 14.90
N GLY A 70 4.19 -7.94 14.82
CA GLY A 70 5.05 -9.12 14.93
C GLY A 70 4.81 -10.11 13.78
N ILE A 71 5.85 -10.66 13.22
CA ILE A 71 5.75 -11.68 12.15
C ILE A 71 6.35 -12.97 12.66
N LYS A 72 5.61 -14.07 12.53
CA LYS A 72 6.02 -15.41 12.98
C LYS A 72 6.23 -16.32 11.78
N LYS A 73 7.12 -17.29 11.93
CA LYS A 73 7.38 -18.29 10.90
C LYS A 73 6.16 -19.15 10.56
N THR A 74 5.17 -19.17 11.44
CA THR A 74 3.90 -19.90 11.28
C THR A 74 2.79 -19.07 10.63
N ASP A 75 3.01 -17.79 10.35
CA ASP A 75 1.98 -16.90 9.84
C ASP A 75 1.73 -17.08 8.34
N ASP A 76 0.47 -17.12 7.95
CA ASP A 76 0.01 -16.85 6.60
C ASP A 76 -0.24 -15.34 6.48
N ILE A 77 0.48 -14.68 5.59
CA ILE A 77 0.51 -13.22 5.49
C ILE A 77 -0.06 -12.77 4.15
N LEU A 78 -0.87 -11.71 4.17
CA LEU A 78 -1.39 -11.05 2.99
C LEU A 78 -0.94 -9.59 2.93
N GLU A 79 -0.40 -9.16 1.80
CA GLU A 79 -0.08 -7.77 1.47
C GLU A 79 -1.12 -7.19 0.52
N ILE A 80 -1.77 -6.09 0.91
CA ILE A 80 -2.65 -5.31 0.04
C ILE A 80 -1.79 -4.30 -0.72
N GLY A 81 -1.82 -4.34 -2.05
CA GLY A 81 -1.03 -3.45 -2.91
C GLY A 81 0.45 -3.80 -2.91
N CYS A 82 0.79 -5.05 -3.20
CA CYS A 82 2.18 -5.53 -3.10
C CYS A 82 3.14 -4.93 -4.14
N GLY A 83 2.64 -4.25 -5.17
CA GLY A 83 3.43 -3.66 -6.23
C GLY A 83 4.41 -4.66 -6.85
N VAL A 84 5.67 -4.30 -6.93
CA VAL A 84 6.74 -5.17 -7.47
C VAL A 84 7.27 -6.19 -6.45
N GLY A 85 6.59 -6.41 -5.32
CA GLY A 85 6.95 -7.43 -4.32
C GLY A 85 8.16 -7.08 -3.46
N ARG A 86 8.43 -5.79 -3.21
CA ARG A 86 9.61 -5.38 -2.42
C ARG A 86 9.57 -5.87 -0.97
N VAL A 87 8.42 -5.75 -0.29
CA VAL A 87 8.26 -6.22 1.10
C VAL A 87 8.13 -7.72 1.15
N GLY A 88 7.45 -8.33 0.17
CA GLY A 88 7.37 -9.78 0.02
C GLY A 88 8.74 -10.46 -0.01
N LYS A 89 9.76 -9.83 -0.63
CA LYS A 89 11.12 -10.38 -0.70
C LYS A 89 11.77 -10.56 0.67
N VAL A 90 11.45 -9.70 1.63
CA VAL A 90 12.01 -9.78 3.00
C VAL A 90 11.11 -10.57 3.96
N LEU A 91 9.81 -10.73 3.64
CA LEU A 91 8.86 -11.49 4.47
C LEU A 91 8.77 -12.97 4.10
N ALA A 92 8.86 -13.33 2.82
CA ALA A 92 8.76 -14.74 2.37
C ALA A 92 9.70 -15.68 3.11
N PRO A 93 10.98 -15.33 3.41
CA PRO A 93 11.88 -16.23 4.16
C PRO A 93 11.50 -16.46 5.62
N ILE A 94 10.66 -15.61 6.22
CA ILE A 94 10.38 -15.60 7.67
C ILE A 94 8.92 -15.85 8.04
N CYS A 95 8.07 -16.23 7.08
CA CYS A 95 6.68 -16.59 7.29
C CYS A 95 6.36 -17.96 6.70
N ARG A 96 5.16 -18.50 6.98
CA ARG A 96 4.70 -19.78 6.40
C ARG A 96 4.34 -19.58 4.93
N THR A 97 3.45 -18.62 4.64
CA THR A 97 3.11 -18.23 3.28
C THR A 97 2.99 -16.70 3.19
N TRP A 98 3.36 -16.15 2.05
CA TRP A 98 3.13 -14.75 1.72
C TRP A 98 2.24 -14.66 0.47
N THR A 99 1.16 -13.91 0.57
CA THR A 99 0.22 -13.64 -0.53
C THR A 99 0.27 -12.16 -0.88
N GLY A 100 0.79 -11.84 -2.05
CA GLY A 100 0.79 -10.48 -2.58
C GLY A 100 -0.45 -10.21 -3.42
N CYS A 101 -1.21 -9.19 -3.05
CA CYS A 101 -2.39 -8.73 -3.78
C CYS A 101 -2.11 -7.38 -4.44
N ASP A 102 -2.51 -7.22 -5.71
CA ASP A 102 -2.42 -5.94 -6.43
C ASP A 102 -3.54 -5.82 -7.46
N VAL A 103 -3.91 -4.61 -7.84
CA VAL A 103 -4.90 -4.34 -8.88
C VAL A 103 -4.33 -4.48 -10.29
N SER A 104 -3.00 -4.37 -10.43
CA SER A 104 -2.28 -4.42 -11.71
C SER A 104 -1.66 -5.79 -11.94
N ALA A 105 -2.08 -6.47 -12.99
CA ALA A 105 -1.46 -7.70 -13.46
C ALA A 105 0.04 -7.51 -13.81
N ASN A 106 0.44 -6.31 -14.25
CA ASN A 106 1.84 -6.00 -14.51
C ASN A 106 2.67 -5.99 -13.22
N MET A 107 2.14 -5.37 -12.16
CA MET A 107 2.79 -5.38 -10.84
C MET A 107 2.98 -6.82 -10.34
N LEU A 108 1.94 -7.64 -10.40
CA LEU A 108 2.02 -9.07 -10.00
C LEU A 108 3.03 -9.85 -10.84
N LYS A 109 3.13 -9.59 -12.13
CA LYS A 109 4.16 -10.19 -13.01
C LYS A 109 5.57 -9.83 -12.56
N TYR A 110 5.83 -8.57 -12.20
CA TYR A 110 7.14 -8.14 -11.72
C TYR A 110 7.43 -8.69 -10.31
N ALA A 111 6.43 -8.74 -9.44
CA ALA A 111 6.54 -9.37 -8.13
C ALA A 111 6.86 -10.87 -8.25
N ALA A 112 6.17 -11.60 -9.11
CA ALA A 112 6.43 -13.02 -9.36
C ALA A 112 7.86 -13.27 -9.86
N ARG A 113 8.38 -12.40 -10.73
CA ARG A 113 9.77 -12.49 -11.19
C ARG A 113 10.75 -12.22 -10.05
N ARG A 114 10.47 -11.23 -9.19
CA ARG A 114 11.32 -10.86 -8.04
C ARG A 114 11.37 -11.94 -6.98
N LEU A 115 10.26 -12.65 -6.78
CA LEU A 115 10.12 -13.67 -5.73
C LEU A 115 10.21 -15.11 -6.27
N ARG A 116 10.69 -15.32 -7.49
CA ARG A 116 10.72 -16.63 -8.15
C ARG A 116 11.47 -17.72 -7.38
N ASP A 117 12.39 -17.34 -6.51
CA ASP A 117 13.21 -18.26 -5.73
C ASP A 117 12.51 -18.73 -4.43
N PHE A 118 11.29 -18.22 -4.14
CA PHE A 118 10.49 -18.61 -2.97
C PHE A 118 9.30 -19.46 -3.40
N SER A 119 9.16 -20.66 -2.83
CA SER A 119 8.06 -21.59 -3.11
C SER A 119 6.79 -21.31 -2.31
N ASN A 120 6.86 -20.44 -1.29
CA ASN A 120 5.79 -20.12 -0.36
C ASN A 120 5.08 -18.80 -0.69
N VAL A 121 5.19 -18.30 -1.92
CA VAL A 121 4.55 -17.05 -2.36
C VAL A 121 3.37 -17.32 -3.28
N ARG A 122 2.34 -16.47 -3.16
CA ARG A 122 1.14 -16.49 -4.01
C ARG A 122 0.81 -15.06 -4.45
N PHE A 123 0.10 -14.96 -5.58
CA PHE A 123 -0.30 -13.66 -6.15
C PHE A 123 -1.78 -13.68 -6.48
N VAL A 124 -2.48 -12.60 -6.12
CA VAL A 124 -3.93 -12.46 -6.33
C VAL A 124 -4.20 -11.08 -6.94
N GLU A 125 -4.84 -11.05 -8.10
CA GLU A 125 -5.29 -9.82 -8.72
C GLU A 125 -6.61 -9.37 -8.08
N LEU A 126 -6.67 -8.09 -7.66
CA LEU A 126 -7.81 -7.48 -7.00
C LEU A 126 -8.65 -6.62 -7.94
N SER A 127 -9.89 -6.35 -7.52
CA SER A 127 -10.78 -5.38 -8.16
C SER A 127 -10.29 -3.92 -7.98
N GLY A 128 -9.66 -3.62 -6.84
CA GLY A 128 -9.29 -2.29 -6.37
C GLY A 128 -10.15 -1.78 -5.21
N TYR A 129 -11.17 -2.53 -4.83
CA TYR A 129 -12.17 -2.11 -3.84
C TYR A 129 -12.35 -3.10 -2.68
N ASP A 130 -11.93 -4.35 -2.85
CA ASP A 130 -12.17 -5.41 -1.88
C ASP A 130 -11.11 -6.54 -1.97
N LEU A 131 -11.20 -7.48 -1.03
CA LEU A 131 -10.42 -8.72 -0.98
C LEU A 131 -11.25 -9.97 -1.32
N LYS A 132 -12.35 -9.83 -2.07
CA LYS A 132 -13.27 -10.93 -2.41
C LYS A 132 -12.59 -12.22 -2.90
N PRO A 133 -11.51 -12.17 -3.72
CA PRO A 133 -10.83 -13.38 -4.15
C PRO A 133 -10.13 -14.15 -3.03
N VAL A 134 -9.97 -13.53 -1.84
CA VAL A 134 -9.30 -14.14 -0.69
C VAL A 134 -10.33 -14.74 0.25
N ALA A 135 -10.14 -16.01 0.61
CA ALA A 135 -11.07 -16.72 1.49
C ALA A 135 -11.14 -16.09 2.89
N SER A 136 -12.33 -16.15 3.52
CA SER A 136 -12.50 -15.74 4.91
C SER A 136 -11.64 -16.59 5.84
N GLU A 137 -11.15 -15.98 6.93
CA GLU A 137 -10.40 -16.66 8.00
C GLU A 137 -9.20 -17.50 7.49
N SER A 138 -8.52 -16.97 6.48
CA SER A 138 -7.41 -17.66 5.82
C SER A 138 -6.03 -17.08 6.16
N MET A 139 -5.96 -15.90 6.79
CA MET A 139 -4.72 -15.19 7.05
C MET A 139 -4.51 -14.92 8.55
N ASP A 140 -3.25 -14.94 8.99
CA ASP A 140 -2.86 -14.60 10.36
C ASP A 140 -2.46 -13.12 10.47
N VAL A 141 -1.93 -12.54 9.37
CA VAL A 141 -1.58 -11.12 9.26
C VAL A 141 -2.07 -10.60 7.92
N VAL A 142 -2.74 -9.44 7.94
CA VAL A 142 -3.00 -8.62 6.76
C VAL A 142 -2.29 -7.29 6.94
N TYR A 143 -1.56 -6.84 5.94
CA TYR A 143 -0.92 -5.54 5.98
C TYR A 143 -1.02 -4.78 4.66
N SER A 144 -0.91 -3.46 4.77
CA SER A 144 -0.82 -2.55 3.64
C SER A 144 0.20 -1.47 3.94
N THR A 145 1.16 -1.25 3.02
CA THR A 145 2.17 -0.19 3.13
C THR A 145 2.14 0.70 1.90
N VAL A 146 2.04 2.02 2.11
CA VAL A 146 2.10 3.05 1.05
C VAL A 146 0.97 2.93 0.01
N VAL A 147 -0.16 2.33 0.36
CA VAL A 147 -1.33 2.14 -0.53
C VAL A 147 -2.47 3.09 -0.17
N PHE A 148 -2.77 3.24 1.11
CA PHE A 148 -3.93 4.00 1.59
C PHE A 148 -3.93 5.46 1.12
N MET A 149 -2.76 6.04 0.88
CA MET A 149 -2.66 7.39 0.31
C MET A 149 -3.29 7.52 -1.09
N HIS A 150 -3.42 6.41 -1.81
CA HIS A 150 -4.00 6.40 -3.15
C HIS A 150 -5.50 6.08 -3.16
N LEU A 151 -6.04 5.61 -2.04
CA LEU A 151 -7.45 5.23 -1.90
C LEU A 151 -8.31 6.40 -1.42
N SER A 152 -9.58 6.38 -1.80
CA SER A 152 -10.59 7.24 -1.17
C SER A 152 -10.86 6.78 0.27
N GLU A 153 -11.46 7.62 1.09
CA GLU A 153 -11.82 7.29 2.46
C GLU A 153 -12.76 6.09 2.55
N TRP A 154 -13.72 5.96 1.65
CA TRP A 154 -14.61 4.79 1.57
C TRP A 154 -13.84 3.50 1.27
N ASP A 155 -12.91 3.54 0.31
CA ASP A 155 -12.16 2.36 -0.09
C ASP A 155 -11.14 1.94 0.95
N ARG A 156 -10.59 2.90 1.72
CA ARG A 156 -9.79 2.60 2.91
C ARG A 156 -10.58 1.80 3.92
N TYR A 157 -11.82 2.25 4.19
CA TYR A 157 -12.71 1.56 5.11
C TYR A 157 -13.10 0.17 4.59
N ASN A 158 -13.46 0.04 3.30
CA ASN A 158 -13.78 -1.23 2.67
C ASN A 158 -12.63 -2.25 2.84
N TYR A 159 -11.38 -1.83 2.60
CA TYR A 159 -10.24 -2.73 2.79
C TYR A 159 -10.00 -3.10 4.26
N ILE A 160 -10.22 -2.20 5.19
CA ILE A 160 -10.13 -2.49 6.64
C ILE A 160 -11.21 -3.51 7.05
N GLU A 161 -12.44 -3.32 6.61
CA GLU A 161 -13.56 -4.20 6.89
C GLU A 161 -13.36 -5.60 6.27
N ASP A 162 -12.94 -5.65 5.00
CA ASP A 162 -12.72 -6.91 4.30
C ASP A 162 -11.44 -7.64 4.79
N ALA A 163 -10.42 -6.91 5.23
CA ALA A 163 -9.26 -7.49 5.91
C ALA A 163 -9.68 -8.23 7.20
N ARG A 164 -10.66 -7.70 7.95
CA ARG A 164 -11.19 -8.38 9.12
C ARG A 164 -11.89 -9.70 8.77
N ARG A 165 -12.61 -9.76 7.64
CA ARG A 165 -13.21 -11.01 7.14
C ARG A 165 -12.14 -12.05 6.83
N VAL A 166 -11.07 -11.63 6.18
CA VAL A 166 -9.97 -12.50 5.72
C VAL A 166 -9.10 -12.98 6.87
N LEU A 167 -8.93 -12.20 7.92
CA LEU A 167 -8.18 -12.57 9.12
C LEU A 167 -8.88 -13.69 9.89
N ARG A 168 -8.11 -14.65 10.40
CA ARG A 168 -8.55 -15.61 11.41
C ARG A 168 -8.86 -14.91 12.74
N PRO A 169 -9.67 -15.50 13.64
CA PRO A 169 -9.77 -15.02 15.02
C PRO A 169 -8.37 -14.85 15.64
N GLY A 170 -8.11 -13.67 16.27
CA GLY A 170 -6.80 -13.31 16.79
C GLY A 170 -5.77 -12.88 15.73
N GLY A 171 -6.16 -12.83 14.45
CA GLY A 171 -5.32 -12.31 13.37
C GLY A 171 -5.09 -10.80 13.50
N ARG A 172 -4.00 -10.31 12.91
CA ARG A 172 -3.48 -8.94 13.12
C ARG A 172 -3.52 -8.13 11.83
N LEU A 173 -3.98 -6.89 11.93
CA LEU A 173 -3.98 -5.92 10.86
C LEU A 173 -2.90 -4.85 11.07
N TYR A 174 -2.23 -4.47 9.99
CA TYR A 174 -1.38 -3.28 9.90
C TYR A 174 -1.77 -2.47 8.68
N VAL A 175 -2.00 -1.18 8.85
CA VAL A 175 -2.22 -0.22 7.75
C VAL A 175 -1.41 1.05 8.03
N ASP A 176 -0.91 1.69 6.97
CA ASP A 176 -0.27 3.00 7.09
C ASP A 176 -0.79 4.01 6.06
N ASN A 177 -0.60 5.29 6.38
CA ASN A 177 -0.78 6.40 5.46
C ASN A 177 0.15 7.56 5.85
N ILE A 178 0.29 8.57 4.99
CA ILE A 178 0.95 9.82 5.33
C ILE A 178 0.10 10.54 6.38
N SER A 179 0.72 10.93 7.50
CA SER A 179 0.02 11.63 8.58
C SER A 179 -0.12 13.13 8.30
N LEU A 180 -1.34 13.63 8.21
CA LEU A 180 -1.60 15.08 8.09
C LEU A 180 -1.06 15.90 9.27
N THR A 181 -0.91 15.26 10.44
CA THR A 181 -0.53 15.94 11.70
C THR A 181 0.97 16.18 11.83
N THR A 182 1.78 15.73 10.87
CA THR A 182 3.23 15.93 10.86
C THR A 182 3.65 17.07 9.93
N GLY A 183 4.85 17.60 10.13
CA GLY A 183 5.44 18.59 9.23
C GLY A 183 5.57 18.07 7.80
N TYR A 184 6.03 16.83 7.64
CA TYR A 184 6.10 16.16 6.33
C TYR A 184 4.72 16.03 5.68
N GLY A 185 3.73 15.51 6.40
CA GLY A 185 2.39 15.29 5.84
C GLY A 185 1.67 16.60 5.51
N TRP A 186 1.86 17.65 6.32
CA TRP A 186 1.33 18.97 6.01
C TRP A 186 1.92 19.54 4.72
N ASN A 187 3.23 19.44 4.54
CA ASN A 187 3.90 19.89 3.32
C ASN A 187 3.42 19.10 2.09
N PHE A 188 3.31 17.77 2.21
CA PHE A 188 2.77 16.90 1.18
C PHE A 188 1.35 17.30 0.78
N PHE A 189 0.49 17.60 1.76
CA PHE A 189 -0.87 18.09 1.53
C PHE A 189 -0.87 19.43 0.78
N GLN A 190 -0.03 20.39 1.20
CA GLN A 190 0.05 21.70 0.56
C GLN A 190 0.57 21.61 -0.88
N GLU A 191 1.57 20.78 -1.15
CA GLU A 191 2.08 20.53 -2.51
C GLU A 191 1.00 19.90 -3.40
N SER A 192 0.28 18.90 -2.89
CA SER A 192 -0.83 18.25 -3.62
C SER A 192 -1.98 19.21 -3.88
N ARG A 193 -2.32 20.06 -2.89
CA ARG A 193 -3.37 21.08 -3.01
C ARG A 193 -3.02 22.17 -4.03
N ALA A 194 -1.73 22.50 -4.17
CA ALA A 194 -1.25 23.53 -5.09
C ALA A 194 -1.39 23.13 -6.57
N ILE A 195 -1.52 21.84 -6.87
CA ILE A 195 -1.77 21.37 -8.24
C ILE A 195 -3.21 21.77 -8.63
N PRO A 196 -3.42 22.49 -9.74
CA PRO A 196 -4.74 22.83 -10.23
C PRO A 196 -5.63 21.59 -10.38
N PRO A 197 -6.93 21.64 -10.04
CA PRO A 197 -7.81 20.48 -10.09
C PRO A 197 -7.80 19.73 -11.45
N SER A 198 -7.70 20.46 -12.56
CA SER A 198 -7.61 19.90 -13.91
C SER A 198 -6.29 19.19 -14.23
N GLU A 199 -5.25 19.42 -13.43
CA GLU A 199 -3.91 18.87 -13.63
C GLU A 199 -3.55 17.79 -12.60
N ARG A 200 -4.44 17.55 -11.62
CA ARG A 200 -4.20 16.53 -10.58
C ARG A 200 -4.15 15.15 -11.19
N PRO A 201 -3.03 14.43 -11.06
CA PRO A 201 -2.94 13.08 -11.59
C PRO A 201 -3.88 12.13 -10.82
N PRO A 202 -4.43 11.09 -11.47
CA PRO A 202 -5.37 10.16 -10.84
C PRO A 202 -4.72 9.32 -9.72
N TYR A 203 -3.40 9.27 -9.64
CA TYR A 203 -2.64 8.61 -8.58
C TYR A 203 -2.19 9.55 -7.46
N ILE A 204 -2.68 10.82 -7.45
CA ILE A 204 -2.30 11.78 -6.41
C ILE A 204 -2.55 11.20 -5.01
N GLY A 205 -1.56 11.34 -4.13
CA GLY A 205 -1.69 10.87 -2.76
C GLY A 205 -2.60 11.77 -1.92
N SER A 206 -3.22 11.17 -0.91
CA SER A 206 -3.96 11.86 0.14
C SER A 206 -3.42 11.46 1.51
N VAL A 207 -3.71 12.24 2.51
CA VAL A 207 -3.24 12.08 3.88
C VAL A 207 -4.36 11.55 4.78
N SER A 208 -4.00 11.02 5.95
CA SER A 208 -4.93 10.63 7.01
C SER A 208 -4.57 11.29 8.32
N THR A 209 -5.52 11.39 9.23
CA THR A 209 -5.25 11.70 10.64
C THR A 209 -5.26 10.42 11.47
N PRO A 210 -4.60 10.39 12.65
CA PRO A 210 -4.71 9.27 13.58
C PRO A 210 -6.16 8.94 13.95
N GLN A 211 -7.00 9.96 14.13
CA GLN A 211 -8.41 9.81 14.47
C GLN A 211 -9.21 9.09 13.37
N GLU A 212 -8.93 9.40 12.09
CA GLU A 212 -9.57 8.71 10.96
C GLU A 212 -9.31 7.20 11.03
N ILE A 213 -8.03 6.81 11.15
CA ILE A 213 -7.63 5.40 11.21
C ILE A 213 -8.23 4.70 12.43
N GLU A 214 -8.22 5.36 13.59
CA GLU A 214 -8.81 4.82 14.81
C GLU A 214 -10.31 4.57 14.67
N VAL A 215 -11.04 5.53 14.10
CA VAL A 215 -12.49 5.39 13.84
C VAL A 215 -12.76 4.21 12.90
N TYR A 216 -12.00 4.06 11.82
CA TYR A 216 -12.18 2.95 10.89
C TYR A 216 -11.97 1.59 11.56
N LEU A 217 -10.90 1.43 12.34
CA LEU A 217 -10.61 0.19 13.04
C LEU A 217 -11.68 -0.15 14.09
N ASN A 218 -12.13 0.85 14.86
CA ASN A 218 -13.21 0.69 15.84
C ASN A 218 -14.53 0.29 15.16
N ARG A 219 -14.93 0.98 14.09
CA ARG A 219 -16.19 0.71 13.38
C ARG A 219 -16.19 -0.63 12.67
N ALA A 220 -15.06 -1.09 12.18
CA ALA A 220 -14.89 -2.43 11.63
C ALA A 220 -14.90 -3.53 12.71
N GLY A 221 -14.89 -3.19 14.01
CA GLY A 221 -14.99 -4.14 15.12
C GLY A 221 -13.68 -4.83 15.49
N TYR A 222 -12.55 -4.20 15.22
CA TYR A 222 -11.25 -4.65 15.70
C TYR A 222 -11.08 -4.37 17.20
N LYS A 223 -10.15 -5.11 17.82
CA LYS A 223 -9.74 -4.99 19.22
C LYS A 223 -8.27 -4.61 19.32
N ASP A 224 -7.81 -4.29 20.53
CA ASP A 224 -6.40 -3.96 20.81
C ASP A 224 -5.82 -2.93 19.85
N ILE A 225 -6.64 -1.93 19.50
CA ILE A 225 -6.32 -0.90 18.52
C ILE A 225 -5.19 -0.02 19.04
N LYS A 226 -4.16 0.14 18.22
CA LYS A 226 -3.04 1.05 18.46
C LYS A 226 -2.85 1.90 17.23
N VAL A 227 -2.94 3.21 17.40
CA VAL A 227 -2.64 4.18 16.33
C VAL A 227 -1.48 5.04 16.78
N SER A 228 -0.47 5.16 15.95
CA SER A 228 0.74 5.93 16.25
C SER A 228 1.23 6.71 15.04
N VAL A 229 1.95 7.79 15.30
CA VAL A 229 2.66 8.55 14.27
C VAL A 229 4.14 8.25 14.42
N VAL A 230 4.78 7.85 13.33
CA VAL A 230 6.19 7.43 13.33
C VAL A 230 6.98 8.16 12.23
N ASP A 231 8.28 8.29 12.46
CA ASP A 231 9.25 8.87 11.51
C ASP A 231 8.85 10.28 11.01
N ASP A 232 8.11 11.04 11.82
CA ASP A 232 7.53 12.35 11.47
C ASP A 232 6.84 12.38 10.09
N ALA A 233 6.26 11.26 9.68
CA ALA A 233 5.68 11.11 8.34
C ALA A 233 4.42 10.23 8.31
N TRP A 234 4.42 9.12 9.04
CA TRP A 234 3.44 8.05 8.85
C TRP A 234 2.50 7.92 10.04
N VAL A 235 1.21 7.83 9.77
CA VAL A 235 0.24 7.29 10.71
C VAL A 235 0.11 5.79 10.46
N ILE A 236 0.24 5.00 11.53
CA ILE A 236 0.13 3.54 11.50
C ILE A 236 -1.04 3.14 12.38
N GLY A 237 -1.93 2.31 11.84
CA GLY A 237 -2.98 1.62 12.58
C GLY A 237 -2.70 0.13 12.68
N CYS A 238 -2.69 -0.41 13.90
CA CYS A 238 -2.57 -1.84 14.17
C CYS A 238 -3.73 -2.30 15.05
N ALA A 239 -4.24 -3.50 14.79
CA ALA A 239 -5.37 -4.02 15.54
C ALA A 239 -5.47 -5.54 15.43
N VAL A 240 -6.29 -6.15 16.28
CA VAL A 240 -6.56 -7.60 16.34
C VAL A 240 -8.03 -7.86 16.01
N LYS A 241 -8.31 -8.91 15.21
CA LYS A 241 -9.67 -9.38 14.94
C LYS A 241 -10.33 -10.02 16.15
#